data_f8c9840412a6e47edf9c01d05ab1f39f
#
_entry.id   f8c9840412a6e47edf9c01d05ab1f39f
#
_cell.length_a   1.000
_cell.length_b   1.000
_cell.length_c   1.000
_cell.angle_alpha   90.00
_cell.angle_beta   90.00
_cell.angle_gamma   90.00
#
_symmetry.space_group_name_H-M   'P 1'
#
loop_
_entity.id
_entity.type
_entity.pdbx_description
1 polymer ?
#
loop_
_entity_poly.entity_id
_entity_poly.type
_entity_poly.pdbx_seq_one_letter_code
_entity_poly.pdbx_strand_id
1 'polypeptide(L)'
;MRNRVLTLLIGVLMSITIEAESSLDKRIDDAAAKVESSVIACRRDIHQHPELGNREVRTSKLVADRLKELGIEARTGVAHTGVVGILKGGKPGRVVALRADMDALPVAEQVDVPFKSTVRTTYNGHEVGVMHACGHDAHVAILLGVAEVLSGIRNELPGTVVFLFQPAEEGAPEGEEGGAELMVKEGALDNPKVDAAFGLHVTSRYPVQTIAYRPGAQMAAVDSFKIVVHGKQTHGAYPWLGVDPIVVASQIVLGLQTIASRQVDVSLAPSIVTVGTINGGVRNNIIPDTVEMLGTIRSLDVKMRDEIHARIKRTAEDIARAGGATADVTITRGYPITYNDPTLTEKTVPTLRRVAGASNVSVVNPTLGAEDFSFYQQKVPGLFFWLGTRPANQAAEEAASNHSPLFFVDESGLLLGVKALSHVAVDYLNGR
;
A
#
# COMPACT_ATOMS: atom_id res chain seq x y z
N MET A 1 9.74 -29.83 51.33
CA MET A 1 8.65 -28.81 51.38
C MET A 1 8.93 -27.60 50.46
N ARG A 2 10.19 -27.22 50.17
CA ARG A 2 10.53 -26.03 49.30
C ARG A 2 10.07 -26.16 47.83
N ASN A 3 10.13 -27.36 47.23
CA ASN A 3 9.78 -27.57 45.83
C ASN A 3 8.29 -27.54 45.47
N ARG A 4 7.41 -27.85 46.46
CA ARG A 4 5.96 -27.84 46.24
C ARG A 4 5.35 -26.42 46.27
N VAL A 5 5.95 -25.50 47.04
CA VAL A 5 5.49 -24.11 47.13
C VAL A 5 5.86 -23.34 45.86
N LEU A 6 7.04 -23.62 45.27
CA LEU A 6 7.48 -22.95 44.03
C LEU A 6 6.62 -23.36 42.82
N THR A 7 6.26 -24.67 42.75
CA THR A 7 5.42 -25.17 41.63
C THR A 7 3.97 -24.62 41.74
N LEU A 8 3.45 -24.42 42.92
CA LEU A 8 2.12 -23.85 43.14
C LEU A 8 2.09 -22.34 42.83
N LEU A 9 3.13 -21.59 43.18
CA LEU A 9 3.22 -20.17 42.85
C LEU A 9 3.35 -19.92 41.34
N ILE A 10 4.13 -20.73 40.62
CA ILE A 10 4.26 -20.64 39.15
C ILE A 10 2.94 -21.00 38.45
N GLY A 11 2.27 -22.07 38.93
CA GLY A 11 0.96 -22.46 38.38
C GLY A 11 -0.14 -21.41 38.59
N VAL A 12 -0.18 -20.77 39.77
CA VAL A 12 -1.14 -19.70 40.08
C VAL A 12 -0.86 -18.42 39.28
N LEU A 13 0.42 -18.02 39.12
CA LEU A 13 0.80 -16.90 38.30
C LEU A 13 0.48 -17.11 36.79
N MET A 14 0.69 -18.33 36.29
CA MET A 14 0.38 -18.68 34.92
C MET A 14 -1.13 -18.73 34.66
N SER A 15 -1.94 -19.22 35.61
CA SER A 15 -3.40 -19.22 35.53
C SER A 15 -3.99 -17.82 35.60
N ILE A 16 -3.48 -16.94 36.45
CA ILE A 16 -3.93 -15.54 36.56
C ILE A 16 -3.61 -14.75 35.26
N THR A 17 -2.45 -14.99 34.65
CA THR A 17 -2.11 -14.36 33.36
C THR A 17 -3.00 -14.82 32.22
N ILE A 18 -3.34 -16.13 32.14
CA ILE A 18 -4.22 -16.67 31.09
C ILE A 18 -5.67 -16.15 31.27
N GLU A 19 -6.19 -16.07 32.46
CA GLU A 19 -7.53 -15.49 32.72
C GLU A 19 -7.60 -14.00 32.42
N ALA A 20 -6.58 -13.23 32.77
CA ALA A 20 -6.49 -11.79 32.44
C ALA A 20 -6.38 -11.53 30.94
N GLU A 21 -5.65 -12.37 30.22
CA GLU A 21 -5.53 -12.31 28.76
C GLU A 21 -6.85 -12.62 28.06
N SER A 22 -7.54 -13.69 28.43
CA SER A 22 -8.85 -14.03 27.87
C SER A 22 -9.90 -12.94 28.14
N SER A 23 -9.79 -12.25 29.30
CA SER A 23 -10.63 -11.11 29.64
C SER A 23 -10.38 -9.88 28.76
N LEU A 24 -9.09 -9.57 28.43
CA LEU A 24 -8.75 -8.43 27.59
C LEU A 24 -9.16 -8.69 26.14
N ASP A 25 -8.86 -9.87 25.59
CA ASP A 25 -9.24 -10.26 24.23
C ASP A 25 -10.76 -10.18 24.04
N LYS A 26 -11.53 -10.70 24.99
CA LYS A 26 -13.00 -10.61 24.96
C LYS A 26 -13.48 -9.16 24.97
N ARG A 27 -12.85 -8.29 25.74
CA ARG A 27 -13.24 -6.86 25.80
C ARG A 27 -12.93 -6.12 24.51
N ILE A 28 -11.81 -6.47 23.83
CA ILE A 28 -11.48 -5.96 22.50
C ILE A 28 -12.57 -6.40 21.51
N ASP A 29 -12.93 -7.68 21.51
CA ASP A 29 -13.98 -8.22 20.64
C ASP A 29 -15.35 -7.58 20.91
N ASP A 30 -15.73 -7.43 22.16
CA ASP A 30 -17.00 -6.79 22.58
C ASP A 30 -17.02 -5.30 22.21
N ALA A 31 -15.87 -4.60 22.31
CA ALA A 31 -15.72 -3.20 21.89
C ALA A 31 -15.77 -3.05 20.36
N ALA A 32 -15.07 -3.93 19.63
CA ALA A 32 -15.11 -3.95 18.19
C ALA A 32 -16.52 -4.18 17.64
N ALA A 33 -17.27 -5.11 18.23
CA ALA A 33 -18.66 -5.35 17.84
C ALA A 33 -19.55 -4.12 18.04
N LYS A 34 -19.30 -3.30 19.07
CA LYS A 34 -20.08 -2.07 19.33
C LYS A 34 -19.84 -0.96 18.31
N VAL A 35 -18.63 -0.90 17.73
CA VAL A 35 -18.28 0.15 16.75
C VAL A 35 -18.61 -0.25 15.30
N GLU A 36 -19.05 -1.47 15.02
CA GLU A 36 -19.30 -1.97 13.68
C GLU A 36 -20.23 -1.06 12.88
N SER A 37 -21.36 -0.64 13.44
CA SER A 37 -22.32 0.22 12.77
C SER A 37 -21.75 1.61 12.48
N SER A 38 -20.93 2.16 13.36
CA SER A 38 -20.27 3.45 13.16
C SER A 38 -19.16 3.37 12.12
N VAL A 39 -18.43 2.27 12.04
CA VAL A 39 -17.41 1.99 11.01
C VAL A 39 -18.07 1.91 9.63
N ILE A 40 -19.18 1.19 9.50
CA ILE A 40 -19.93 1.11 8.23
C ILE A 40 -20.46 2.50 7.83
N ALA A 41 -21.03 3.24 8.76
CA ALA A 41 -21.54 4.59 8.48
C ALA A 41 -20.42 5.55 8.06
N CYS A 42 -19.28 5.51 8.75
CA CYS A 42 -18.09 6.31 8.42
C CYS A 42 -17.54 5.95 7.03
N ARG A 43 -17.41 4.66 6.71
CA ARG A 43 -16.99 4.19 5.40
C ARG A 43 -17.89 4.73 4.29
N ARG A 44 -19.21 4.63 4.44
CA ARG A 44 -20.19 5.10 3.46
C ARG A 44 -20.14 6.61 3.27
N ASP A 45 -19.95 7.37 4.34
CA ASP A 45 -19.83 8.82 4.28
C ASP A 45 -18.57 9.25 3.52
N ILE A 46 -17.42 8.61 3.77
CA ILE A 46 -16.18 8.87 3.04
C ILE A 46 -16.32 8.44 1.57
N HIS A 47 -16.91 7.27 1.32
CA HIS A 47 -17.15 6.77 -0.04
C HIS A 47 -17.98 7.71 -0.91
N GLN A 48 -19.00 8.32 -0.31
CA GLN A 48 -19.88 9.27 -1.01
C GLN A 48 -19.20 10.61 -1.32
N HIS A 49 -18.12 10.93 -0.60
CA HIS A 49 -17.41 12.22 -0.71
C HIS A 49 -15.89 11.99 -0.95
N PRO A 50 -15.51 11.24 -1.99
CA PRO A 50 -14.11 10.89 -2.22
C PRO A 50 -13.29 12.10 -2.66
N GLU A 51 -12.04 12.14 -2.25
CA GLU A 51 -11.07 13.19 -2.55
C GLU A 51 -9.79 12.59 -3.12
N LEU A 52 -9.22 13.23 -4.15
CA LEU A 52 -7.96 12.77 -4.76
C LEU A 52 -6.75 13.04 -3.86
N GLY A 53 -5.64 12.38 -4.16
CA GLY A 53 -4.38 12.51 -3.44
C GLY A 53 -3.93 13.96 -3.22
N ASN A 54 -3.44 14.28 -2.04
CA ASN A 54 -3.11 15.61 -1.51
C ASN A 54 -4.31 16.60 -1.49
N ARG A 55 -5.53 16.11 -1.68
CA ARG A 55 -6.77 16.92 -1.67
C ARG A 55 -7.80 16.41 -0.67
N GLU A 56 -7.42 15.49 0.22
CA GLU A 56 -8.27 14.80 1.21
C GLU A 56 -8.61 15.69 2.42
N VAL A 57 -9.00 16.94 2.14
CA VAL A 57 -9.23 17.99 3.17
C VAL A 57 -10.40 17.63 4.08
N ARG A 58 -11.52 17.17 3.50
CA ARG A 58 -12.72 16.76 4.24
C ARG A 58 -12.44 15.50 5.06
N THR A 59 -11.82 14.50 4.44
CA THR A 59 -11.47 13.25 5.10
C THR A 59 -10.48 13.48 6.23
N SER A 60 -9.44 14.28 6.03
CA SER A 60 -8.48 14.71 7.05
C SER A 60 -9.16 15.37 8.24
N LYS A 61 -10.10 16.28 7.97
CA LYS A 61 -10.87 16.95 9.03
C LYS A 61 -11.75 15.97 9.81
N LEU A 62 -12.46 15.06 9.13
CA LEU A 62 -13.26 14.00 9.76
C LEU A 62 -12.42 13.16 10.70
N VAL A 63 -11.26 12.71 10.24
CA VAL A 63 -10.30 11.94 11.04
C VAL A 63 -9.83 12.73 12.26
N ALA A 64 -9.39 13.97 12.08
CA ALA A 64 -8.89 14.81 13.17
C ALA A 64 -9.96 15.09 14.23
N ASP A 65 -11.18 15.38 13.81
CA ASP A 65 -12.32 15.60 14.70
C ASP A 65 -12.64 14.34 15.50
N ARG A 66 -12.66 13.16 14.83
CA ARG A 66 -12.93 11.89 15.52
C ARG A 66 -11.85 11.51 16.53
N LEU A 67 -10.58 11.67 16.19
CA LEU A 67 -9.47 11.45 17.11
C LEU A 67 -9.58 12.37 18.35
N LYS A 68 -9.93 13.62 18.13
CA LYS A 68 -10.14 14.59 19.22
C LYS A 68 -11.31 14.19 20.15
N GLU A 69 -12.43 13.72 19.61
CA GLU A 69 -13.56 13.19 20.39
C GLU A 69 -13.15 12.00 21.29
N LEU A 70 -12.24 11.15 20.78
CA LEU A 70 -11.67 10.02 21.51
C LEU A 70 -10.57 10.42 22.51
N GLY A 71 -10.25 11.71 22.61
CA GLY A 71 -9.18 12.23 23.45
C GLY A 71 -7.80 11.79 22.99
N ILE A 72 -7.62 11.54 21.70
CA ILE A 72 -6.33 11.19 21.08
C ILE A 72 -5.69 12.47 20.56
N GLU A 73 -4.43 12.73 20.92
CA GLU A 73 -3.65 13.85 20.40
C GLU A 73 -3.45 13.67 18.89
N ALA A 74 -3.82 14.69 18.09
CA ALA A 74 -3.71 14.61 16.63
C ALA A 74 -2.91 15.77 16.07
N ARG A 75 -1.92 15.46 15.22
CA ARG A 75 -1.17 16.40 14.37
C ARG A 75 -1.71 16.31 12.95
N THR A 76 -2.25 17.40 12.43
CA THR A 76 -2.78 17.52 11.08
C THR A 76 -1.80 18.21 10.14
N GLY A 77 -2.04 18.11 8.82
CA GLY A 77 -1.21 18.76 7.80
C GLY A 77 0.13 18.07 7.58
N VAL A 78 0.28 16.81 7.98
CA VAL A 78 1.46 16.00 7.70
C VAL A 78 1.35 15.48 6.27
N ALA A 79 2.36 15.72 5.45
CA ALA A 79 2.30 15.44 4.01
C ALA A 79 1.03 16.04 3.36
N HIS A 80 0.79 17.33 3.59
CA HIS A 80 -0.36 18.14 3.15
C HIS A 80 -1.65 17.87 3.95
N THR A 81 -2.30 16.73 3.77
CA THR A 81 -3.61 16.42 4.36
C THR A 81 -3.57 15.30 5.38
N GLY A 82 -2.43 14.65 5.59
CA GLY A 82 -2.28 13.54 6.52
C GLY A 82 -2.49 13.92 7.99
N VAL A 83 -2.90 12.94 8.78
CA VAL A 83 -3.14 13.08 10.22
C VAL A 83 -2.38 12.02 10.99
N VAL A 84 -1.64 12.43 12.01
CA VAL A 84 -0.92 11.54 12.93
C VAL A 84 -1.59 11.62 14.31
N GLY A 85 -2.24 10.53 14.74
CA GLY A 85 -2.85 10.40 16.06
C GLY A 85 -1.92 9.70 17.04
N ILE A 86 -1.86 10.13 18.32
CA ILE A 86 -1.01 9.55 19.34
C ILE A 86 -1.85 9.15 20.54
N LEU A 87 -2.01 7.84 20.75
CA LEU A 87 -2.67 7.26 21.90
C LEU A 87 -1.63 6.72 22.89
N LYS A 88 -1.34 7.48 23.93
CA LYS A 88 -0.47 7.05 25.03
C LYS A 88 -1.22 6.10 25.95
N GLY A 89 -0.71 4.91 26.14
CA GLY A 89 -1.24 3.92 27.07
C GLY A 89 -0.98 4.27 28.54
N GLY A 90 -1.57 3.49 29.45
CA GLY A 90 -1.44 3.69 30.89
C GLY A 90 -0.08 3.28 31.49
N LYS A 91 0.77 2.58 30.74
CA LYS A 91 2.08 2.08 31.16
C LYS A 91 3.13 2.37 30.11
N PRO A 92 4.41 2.58 30.52
CA PRO A 92 5.52 2.65 29.56
C PRO A 92 5.64 1.36 28.75
N GLY A 93 6.06 1.46 27.48
CA GLY A 93 6.26 0.31 26.61
C GLY A 93 6.70 0.69 25.21
N ARG A 94 6.52 -0.23 24.28
CA ARG A 94 6.84 -0.08 22.87
C ARG A 94 5.91 0.95 22.19
N VAL A 95 6.32 1.37 21.00
CA VAL A 95 5.51 2.25 20.15
C VAL A 95 5.18 1.52 18.86
N VAL A 96 3.90 1.37 18.56
CA VAL A 96 3.40 0.74 17.34
C VAL A 96 2.68 1.75 16.46
N ALA A 97 2.95 1.74 15.17
CA ALA A 97 2.18 2.50 14.19
C ALA A 97 1.14 1.61 13.48
N LEU A 98 -0.05 2.16 13.29
CA LEU A 98 -1.11 1.58 12.47
C LEU A 98 -1.45 2.55 11.35
N ARG A 99 -1.54 2.09 10.10
CA ARG A 99 -1.72 2.94 8.92
C ARG A 99 -3.02 2.68 8.20
N ALA A 100 -3.66 3.74 7.75
CA ALA A 100 -4.69 3.77 6.71
C ALA A 100 -4.39 4.90 5.72
N ASP A 101 -4.47 4.63 4.44
CA ASP A 101 -4.49 5.62 3.38
C ASP A 101 -5.87 6.27 3.24
N MET A 102 -5.97 7.46 2.61
CA MET A 102 -7.20 8.26 2.59
C MET A 102 -7.67 8.66 1.19
N ASP A 103 -6.81 8.58 0.20
CA ASP A 103 -7.07 9.12 -1.13
C ASP A 103 -7.97 8.23 -1.98
N ALA A 104 -8.64 8.86 -2.96
CA ALA A 104 -9.48 8.24 -3.95
C ALA A 104 -8.86 8.37 -5.35
N LEU A 105 -9.45 7.66 -6.31
CA LEU A 105 -8.98 7.58 -7.69
C LEU A 105 -9.87 8.38 -8.66
N PRO A 106 -9.30 8.86 -9.79
CA PRO A 106 -10.05 9.54 -10.86
C PRO A 106 -10.87 8.53 -11.69
N VAL A 107 -11.80 7.85 -11.05
CA VAL A 107 -12.66 6.80 -11.61
C VAL A 107 -14.13 7.20 -11.45
N ALA A 108 -14.93 7.09 -12.51
CA ALA A 108 -16.38 7.30 -12.44
C ALA A 108 -17.06 6.02 -11.96
N GLU A 109 -17.62 6.05 -10.76
CA GLU A 109 -18.25 4.89 -10.14
C GLU A 109 -19.44 4.36 -10.93
N GLN A 110 -19.52 3.03 -11.08
CA GLN A 110 -20.62 2.33 -11.73
C GLN A 110 -21.36 1.33 -10.82
N VAL A 111 -20.92 1.22 -9.54
CA VAL A 111 -21.61 0.36 -8.56
C VAL A 111 -22.97 0.96 -8.21
N ASP A 112 -23.99 0.10 -8.11
CA ASP A 112 -25.35 0.52 -7.71
C ASP A 112 -25.51 0.36 -6.19
N VAL A 113 -25.10 1.40 -5.46
CA VAL A 113 -25.22 1.47 -3.99
C VAL A 113 -25.82 2.81 -3.56
N PRO A 114 -26.55 2.87 -2.44
CA PRO A 114 -27.22 4.10 -1.99
C PRO A 114 -26.26 5.27 -1.70
N PHE A 115 -25.01 4.96 -1.39
CA PHE A 115 -23.93 5.91 -1.07
C PHE A 115 -22.91 6.07 -2.22
N LYS A 116 -23.32 5.76 -3.44
CA LYS A 116 -22.51 5.94 -4.65
C LYS A 116 -21.94 7.34 -4.77
N SER A 117 -20.68 7.44 -5.16
CA SER A 117 -20.05 8.73 -5.46
C SER A 117 -20.63 9.33 -6.74
N THR A 118 -20.96 10.62 -6.67
CA THR A 118 -21.29 11.46 -7.83
C THR A 118 -20.30 12.60 -7.99
N VAL A 119 -19.19 12.56 -7.24
CA VAL A 119 -18.18 13.61 -7.25
C VAL A 119 -17.47 13.65 -8.60
N ARG A 120 -17.27 14.85 -9.11
CA ARG A 120 -16.51 15.13 -10.32
C ARG A 120 -15.50 16.23 -10.05
N THR A 121 -14.34 16.15 -10.69
CA THR A 121 -13.28 17.15 -10.56
C THR A 121 -12.44 17.21 -11.85
N THR A 122 -11.56 18.19 -11.93
CA THR A 122 -10.54 18.24 -12.99
C THR A 122 -9.29 17.51 -12.53
N TYR A 123 -8.85 16.52 -13.33
CA TYR A 123 -7.59 15.79 -13.13
C TYR A 123 -6.81 15.79 -14.45
N ASN A 124 -5.55 16.27 -14.42
CA ASN A 124 -4.68 16.40 -15.61
C ASN A 124 -5.39 17.11 -16.78
N GLY A 125 -6.14 18.17 -16.49
CA GLY A 125 -6.85 18.96 -17.50
C GLY A 125 -8.15 18.35 -18.05
N HIS A 126 -8.58 17.22 -17.53
CA HIS A 126 -9.81 16.52 -17.94
C HIS A 126 -10.82 16.45 -16.79
N GLU A 127 -12.10 16.54 -17.11
CA GLU A 127 -13.17 16.30 -16.15
C GLU A 127 -13.34 14.79 -15.93
N VAL A 128 -13.20 14.34 -14.68
CA VAL A 128 -13.28 12.93 -14.28
C VAL A 128 -14.26 12.74 -13.12
N GLY A 129 -14.84 11.53 -12.99
CA GLY A 129 -15.48 11.09 -11.75
C GLY A 129 -14.42 10.76 -10.71
N VAL A 130 -14.80 10.78 -9.43
CA VAL A 130 -13.91 10.36 -8.34
C VAL A 130 -14.58 9.24 -7.54
N MET A 131 -13.83 8.19 -7.21
CA MET A 131 -14.33 7.02 -6.50
C MET A 131 -13.23 6.43 -5.60
N HIS A 132 -13.58 5.94 -4.42
CA HIS A 132 -12.73 5.04 -3.64
C HIS A 132 -12.67 3.64 -4.28
N ALA A 133 -12.09 3.58 -5.48
CA ALA A 133 -11.98 2.33 -6.25
C ALA A 133 -10.87 1.40 -5.74
N CYS A 134 -10.11 1.81 -4.72
CA CYS A 134 -9.12 0.97 -4.02
C CYS A 134 -9.55 0.58 -2.60
N GLY A 135 -10.57 1.22 -2.04
CA GLY A 135 -11.14 0.89 -0.73
C GLY A 135 -10.49 1.61 0.46
N HIS A 136 -9.82 2.74 0.21
CA HIS A 136 -9.18 3.53 1.28
C HIS A 136 -10.23 4.13 2.24
N ASP A 137 -11.46 4.35 1.80
CA ASP A 137 -12.62 4.65 2.67
C ASP A 137 -12.84 3.58 3.75
N ALA A 138 -12.67 2.29 3.39
CA ALA A 138 -12.74 1.19 4.34
C ALA A 138 -11.53 1.17 5.29
N HIS A 139 -10.33 1.48 4.79
CA HIS A 139 -9.11 1.55 5.62
C HIS A 139 -9.23 2.63 6.70
N VAL A 140 -9.65 3.86 6.31
CA VAL A 140 -9.88 4.96 7.25
C VAL A 140 -10.93 4.57 8.30
N ALA A 141 -12.07 4.02 7.87
CA ALA A 141 -13.15 3.64 8.78
C ALA A 141 -12.72 2.53 9.76
N ILE A 142 -11.99 1.51 9.28
CA ILE A 142 -11.41 0.46 10.12
C ILE A 142 -10.47 1.07 11.16
N LEU A 143 -9.53 1.94 10.73
CA LEU A 143 -8.53 2.50 11.64
C LEU A 143 -9.15 3.46 12.67
N LEU A 144 -10.20 4.21 12.34
CA LEU A 144 -10.99 4.98 13.29
C LEU A 144 -11.73 4.08 14.29
N GLY A 145 -12.27 2.93 13.83
CA GLY A 145 -12.85 1.92 14.72
C GLY A 145 -11.81 1.34 15.68
N VAL A 146 -10.59 1.07 15.21
CA VAL A 146 -9.46 0.64 16.06
C VAL A 146 -9.10 1.70 17.08
N ALA A 147 -9.06 2.98 16.67
CA ALA A 147 -8.78 4.09 17.58
C ALA A 147 -9.82 4.18 18.71
N GLU A 148 -11.11 3.95 18.41
CA GLU A 148 -12.17 3.91 19.40
C GLU A 148 -12.03 2.71 20.35
N VAL A 149 -11.80 1.50 19.83
CA VAL A 149 -11.59 0.29 20.64
C VAL A 149 -10.39 0.48 21.58
N LEU A 150 -9.25 0.92 21.08
CA LEU A 150 -8.03 1.05 21.87
C LEU A 150 -8.10 2.20 22.88
N SER A 151 -8.80 3.30 22.57
CA SER A 151 -9.02 4.38 23.54
C SER A 151 -9.88 3.92 24.73
N GLY A 152 -10.83 3.00 24.51
CA GLY A 152 -11.64 2.41 25.56
C GLY A 152 -10.87 1.54 26.58
N ILE A 153 -9.70 1.03 26.19
CA ILE A 153 -8.82 0.21 27.02
C ILE A 153 -7.46 0.89 27.31
N ARG A 154 -7.34 2.20 27.04
CA ARG A 154 -6.10 3.00 27.13
C ARG A 154 -5.28 2.72 28.37
N ASN A 155 -5.92 2.68 29.56
CA ASN A 155 -5.23 2.54 30.85
C ASN A 155 -4.54 1.17 31.02
N GLU A 156 -4.89 0.18 30.21
CA GLU A 156 -4.34 -1.16 30.25
C GLU A 156 -3.23 -1.38 29.22
N LEU A 157 -3.18 -0.53 28.20
CA LEU A 157 -2.16 -0.63 27.15
C LEU A 157 -0.78 -0.28 27.71
N PRO A 158 0.24 -1.15 27.52
CA PRO A 158 1.61 -0.75 27.69
C PRO A 158 2.11 -0.07 26.43
N GLY A 159 2.77 1.11 26.57
CA GLY A 159 3.33 1.81 25.41
C GLY A 159 2.39 2.78 24.72
N THR A 160 2.59 2.97 23.41
CA THR A 160 1.88 4.00 22.63
C THR A 160 1.47 3.44 21.26
N VAL A 161 0.27 3.82 20.81
CA VAL A 161 -0.20 3.57 19.45
C VAL A 161 -0.17 4.88 18.67
N VAL A 162 0.49 4.87 17.51
CA VAL A 162 0.53 5.95 16.54
C VAL A 162 -0.40 5.59 15.38
N PHE A 163 -1.42 6.39 15.13
CA PHE A 163 -2.34 6.22 14.01
C PHE A 163 -1.85 7.09 12.86
N LEU A 164 -1.57 6.49 11.72
CA LEU A 164 -1.13 7.17 10.50
C LEU A 164 -2.28 7.16 9.50
N PHE A 165 -2.96 8.29 9.34
CA PHE A 165 -3.92 8.50 8.27
C PHE A 165 -3.20 9.23 7.15
N GLN A 166 -2.90 8.50 6.09
CA GLN A 166 -1.94 8.88 5.07
C GLN A 166 -2.64 9.38 3.81
N PRO A 167 -2.21 10.52 3.22
CA PRO A 167 -2.70 10.98 1.92
C PRO A 167 -1.94 10.33 0.77
N ALA A 168 -2.48 10.46 -0.44
CA ALA A 168 -1.81 10.26 -1.73
C ALA A 168 -1.02 8.95 -1.88
N GLU A 169 -1.59 7.82 -1.46
CA GLU A 169 -0.99 6.49 -1.70
C GLU A 169 -0.93 6.17 -3.19
N GLU A 170 -1.95 6.53 -3.95
CA GLU A 170 -2.08 6.29 -5.39
C GLU A 170 -1.19 7.24 -6.24
N GLY A 171 -0.41 8.06 -5.56
CA GLY A 171 0.50 9.03 -6.14
C GLY A 171 0.07 10.48 -5.93
N ALA A 172 1.05 11.32 -5.64
CA ALA A 172 0.84 12.76 -5.53
C ALA A 172 0.57 13.38 -6.92
N PRO A 173 -0.16 14.51 -6.99
CA PRO A 173 -0.29 15.28 -8.22
C PRO A 173 1.07 15.65 -8.84
N GLU A 174 1.10 15.82 -10.15
CA GLU A 174 2.34 16.15 -10.88
C GLU A 174 3.02 17.40 -10.29
N GLY A 175 4.30 17.27 -9.97
CA GLY A 175 5.12 18.34 -9.37
C GLY A 175 4.97 18.49 -7.84
N GLU A 176 4.17 17.66 -7.19
CA GLU A 176 4.04 17.61 -5.73
C GLU A 176 4.73 16.38 -5.14
N GLU A 177 5.25 16.50 -3.93
CA GLU A 177 5.59 15.34 -3.09
C GLU A 177 4.33 14.91 -2.31
N GLY A 178 4.28 13.66 -1.82
CA GLY A 178 3.13 13.17 -1.03
C GLY A 178 3.35 11.76 -0.50
N GLY A 179 2.27 11.14 -0.04
CA GLY A 179 2.24 9.76 0.39
C GLY A 179 3.07 9.45 1.64
N ALA A 180 3.36 8.18 1.82
CA ALA A 180 4.15 7.69 2.94
C ALA A 180 5.57 8.27 2.96
N GLU A 181 6.19 8.49 1.79
CA GLU A 181 7.53 9.04 1.72
C GLU A 181 7.60 10.43 2.37
N LEU A 182 6.66 11.31 2.06
CA LEU A 182 6.62 12.65 2.64
C LEU A 182 6.24 12.59 4.12
N MET A 183 5.30 11.72 4.54
CA MET A 183 5.00 11.53 5.96
C MET A 183 6.23 11.11 6.76
N VAL A 184 7.06 10.21 6.21
CA VAL A 184 8.33 9.78 6.84
C VAL A 184 9.33 10.94 6.90
N LYS A 185 9.49 11.70 5.80
CA LYS A 185 10.35 12.90 5.77
C LYS A 185 9.95 13.93 6.82
N GLU A 186 8.65 14.09 7.08
CA GLU A 186 8.09 15.02 8.06
C GLU A 186 8.00 14.43 9.48
N GLY A 187 8.65 13.27 9.73
CA GLY A 187 8.83 12.70 11.05
C GLY A 187 7.59 12.03 11.63
N ALA A 188 6.75 11.41 10.80
CA ALA A 188 5.56 10.68 11.27
C ALA A 188 5.90 9.46 12.16
N LEU A 189 7.15 8.96 12.08
CA LEU A 189 7.66 7.83 12.88
C LEU A 189 8.60 8.23 14.01
N ASP A 190 8.84 9.53 14.25
CA ASP A 190 9.92 9.99 15.10
C ASP A 190 9.49 10.41 16.53
N ASN A 191 8.30 11.00 16.66
CA ASN A 191 7.81 11.54 17.92
C ASN A 191 6.38 11.08 18.26
N PRO A 192 6.23 9.98 18.99
CA PRO A 192 7.25 9.10 19.57
C PRO A 192 7.92 8.23 18.50
N LYS A 193 9.19 7.82 18.75
CA LYS A 193 9.89 6.92 17.84
C LYS A 193 9.18 5.57 17.77
N VAL A 194 8.72 5.21 16.58
CA VAL A 194 7.99 3.97 16.29
C VAL A 194 8.94 2.77 16.25
N ASP A 195 8.53 1.65 16.82
CA ASP A 195 9.30 0.39 16.85
C ASP A 195 8.87 -0.59 15.76
N ALA A 196 7.59 -0.58 15.37
CA ALA A 196 7.04 -1.40 14.28
C ALA A 196 5.80 -0.75 13.68
N ALA A 197 5.51 -1.06 12.41
CA ALA A 197 4.34 -0.56 11.69
C ALA A 197 3.46 -1.71 11.15
N PHE A 198 2.14 -1.54 11.26
CA PHE A 198 1.16 -2.47 10.70
C PHE A 198 0.17 -1.72 9.80
N GLY A 199 -0.21 -2.37 8.70
CA GLY A 199 -1.25 -1.90 7.81
C GLY A 199 -2.03 -3.08 7.24
N LEU A 200 -3.24 -2.79 6.75
CA LEU A 200 -4.01 -3.73 5.96
C LEU A 200 -4.47 -3.06 4.67
N HIS A 201 -4.78 -3.90 3.69
CA HIS A 201 -5.44 -3.44 2.47
C HIS A 201 -6.63 -4.34 2.14
N VAL A 202 -7.78 -3.76 1.87
CA VAL A 202 -8.97 -4.48 1.42
C VAL A 202 -8.81 -4.92 -0.04
N THR A 203 -9.26 -6.12 -0.35
CA THR A 203 -9.18 -6.61 -1.73
C THR A 203 -10.33 -7.57 -2.07
N SER A 204 -10.86 -7.43 -3.29
CA SER A 204 -11.86 -8.33 -3.85
C SER A 204 -11.30 -9.69 -4.28
N ARG A 205 -9.99 -9.90 -4.25
CA ARG A 205 -9.37 -11.20 -4.57
C ARG A 205 -9.78 -12.30 -3.61
N TYR A 206 -9.97 -11.94 -2.34
CA TYR A 206 -10.28 -12.88 -1.27
C TYR A 206 -11.68 -12.64 -0.73
N PRO A 207 -12.40 -13.70 -0.32
CA PRO A 207 -13.73 -13.54 0.26
C PRO A 207 -13.66 -12.86 1.62
N VAL A 208 -14.78 -12.25 2.02
CA VAL A 208 -14.95 -11.71 3.38
C VAL A 208 -14.58 -12.75 4.45
N GLN A 209 -14.22 -12.28 5.63
CA GLN A 209 -13.76 -13.08 6.76
C GLN A 209 -12.43 -13.81 6.53
N THR A 210 -11.62 -13.40 5.53
CA THR A 210 -10.29 -13.97 5.30
C THR A 210 -9.19 -12.92 5.39
N ILE A 211 -8.01 -13.37 5.81
CA ILE A 211 -6.77 -12.60 5.84
C ILE A 211 -5.71 -13.34 5.01
N ALA A 212 -5.03 -12.61 4.14
CA ALA A 212 -3.94 -13.16 3.37
C ALA A 212 -2.67 -12.32 3.56
N TYR A 213 -1.52 -12.99 3.63
CA TYR A 213 -0.24 -12.32 3.88
C TYR A 213 0.91 -13.09 3.23
N ARG A 214 2.09 -12.47 3.18
CA ARG A 214 3.32 -13.13 2.78
C ARG A 214 4.49 -12.58 3.61
N PRO A 215 5.32 -13.44 4.24
CA PRO A 215 6.60 -13.01 4.79
C PRO A 215 7.57 -12.63 3.67
N GLY A 216 8.38 -11.61 3.88
CA GLY A 216 9.29 -11.11 2.85
C GLY A 216 8.58 -10.22 1.83
N ALA A 217 9.03 -10.25 0.58
CA ALA A 217 8.47 -9.43 -0.49
C ALA A 217 7.02 -9.82 -0.80
N GLN A 218 6.07 -8.94 -0.47
CA GLN A 218 4.63 -9.12 -0.71
C GLN A 218 4.16 -8.37 -1.95
N MET A 219 4.63 -7.13 -2.16
CA MET A 219 4.32 -6.33 -3.35
C MET A 219 5.59 -5.78 -3.96
N ALA A 220 5.57 -5.59 -5.29
CA ALA A 220 6.76 -5.19 -6.02
C ALA A 220 7.14 -3.73 -5.80
N ALA A 221 8.43 -3.44 -5.94
CA ALA A 221 8.89 -2.10 -6.24
C ALA A 221 8.37 -1.65 -7.61
N VAL A 222 8.10 -0.37 -7.75
CA VAL A 222 7.73 0.28 -9.00
C VAL A 222 8.73 1.36 -9.35
N ASP A 223 9.21 1.35 -10.61
CA ASP A 223 10.00 2.42 -11.18
C ASP A 223 9.45 2.77 -12.56
N SER A 224 9.74 3.96 -13.02
CA SER A 224 9.49 4.40 -14.38
C SER A 224 10.80 4.66 -15.12
N PHE A 225 10.77 4.55 -16.45
CA PHE A 225 11.88 4.97 -17.27
C PHE A 225 11.38 5.77 -18.47
N LYS A 226 12.25 6.68 -18.90
CA LYS A 226 12.14 7.44 -20.15
C LYS A 226 13.39 7.20 -20.95
N ILE A 227 13.22 6.84 -22.24
CA ILE A 227 14.32 6.69 -23.20
C ILE A 227 14.02 7.62 -24.38
N VAL A 228 14.96 8.50 -24.69
CA VAL A 228 14.90 9.35 -25.88
C VAL A 228 16.00 8.90 -26.82
N VAL A 229 15.63 8.36 -28.00
CA VAL A 229 16.54 7.95 -29.03
C VAL A 229 16.73 9.13 -30.00
N HIS A 230 17.97 9.57 -30.16
CA HIS A 230 18.36 10.64 -31.09
C HIS A 230 18.95 10.05 -32.34
N GLY A 231 18.29 10.29 -33.46
CA GLY A 231 18.72 9.94 -34.79
C GLY A 231 19.14 11.18 -35.62
N LYS A 232 18.89 11.11 -36.91
CA LYS A 232 19.12 12.22 -37.83
C LYS A 232 18.02 12.23 -38.87
N GLN A 233 17.20 13.28 -38.86
CA GLN A 233 16.09 13.45 -39.80
C GLN A 233 16.54 13.44 -41.26
N THR A 234 15.76 12.78 -42.12
CA THR A 234 15.98 12.75 -43.57
C THR A 234 14.69 12.34 -44.30
N HIS A 235 14.74 12.43 -45.63
CA HIS A 235 13.65 11.96 -46.48
C HIS A 235 13.53 10.44 -46.41
N GLY A 236 12.31 9.90 -46.21
CA GLY A 236 12.06 8.47 -46.05
C GLY A 236 12.55 7.56 -47.19
N ALA A 237 12.72 8.11 -48.42
CA ALA A 237 13.31 7.40 -49.54
C ALA A 237 14.85 7.39 -49.56
N TYR A 238 15.50 8.16 -48.68
CA TYR A 238 16.96 8.27 -48.61
C TYR A 238 17.51 8.03 -47.21
N PRO A 239 17.19 6.85 -46.57
CA PRO A 239 17.52 6.59 -45.18
C PRO A 239 19.04 6.64 -44.91
N TRP A 240 19.89 6.35 -45.89
CA TRP A 240 21.35 6.41 -45.77
C TRP A 240 21.92 7.81 -45.57
N LEU A 241 21.13 8.87 -45.75
CA LEU A 241 21.53 10.26 -45.50
C LEU A 241 21.23 10.71 -44.05
N GLY A 242 20.51 9.88 -43.27
CA GLY A 242 20.15 10.12 -41.90
C GLY A 242 20.50 8.95 -40.98
N VAL A 243 19.87 8.94 -39.82
CA VAL A 243 19.86 7.84 -38.85
C VAL A 243 18.42 7.67 -38.37
N ASP A 244 17.83 6.50 -38.60
CA ASP A 244 16.42 6.25 -38.31
C ASP A 244 16.21 5.85 -36.85
N PRO A 245 15.72 6.78 -35.99
CA PRO A 245 15.49 6.48 -34.57
C PRO A 245 14.30 5.54 -34.35
N ILE A 246 13.36 5.39 -35.30
CA ILE A 246 12.21 4.47 -35.19
C ILE A 246 12.70 3.01 -35.25
N VAL A 247 13.59 2.72 -36.21
CA VAL A 247 14.18 1.37 -36.32
C VAL A 247 15.02 1.06 -35.10
N VAL A 248 15.85 2.01 -34.64
CA VAL A 248 16.67 1.84 -33.43
C VAL A 248 15.81 1.65 -32.19
N ALA A 249 14.76 2.44 -31.96
CA ALA A 249 13.84 2.32 -30.85
C ALA A 249 13.13 0.96 -30.86
N SER A 250 12.72 0.46 -32.02
CA SER A 250 12.11 -0.87 -32.18
C SER A 250 13.07 -1.98 -31.71
N GLN A 251 14.37 -1.89 -32.07
CA GLN A 251 15.39 -2.83 -31.58
C GLN A 251 15.61 -2.72 -30.06
N ILE A 252 15.58 -1.49 -29.51
CA ILE A 252 15.66 -1.27 -28.06
C ILE A 252 14.49 -1.95 -27.36
N VAL A 253 13.24 -1.80 -27.84
CA VAL A 253 12.07 -2.49 -27.26
C VAL A 253 12.30 -3.99 -27.17
N LEU A 254 12.77 -4.63 -28.25
CA LEU A 254 13.08 -6.06 -28.27
C LEU A 254 14.23 -6.42 -27.33
N GLY A 255 15.29 -5.60 -27.30
CA GLY A 255 16.44 -5.77 -26.41
C GLY A 255 16.05 -5.73 -24.93
N LEU A 256 15.18 -4.79 -24.52
CA LEU A 256 14.70 -4.66 -23.16
C LEU A 256 13.95 -5.90 -22.69
N GLN A 257 13.20 -6.60 -23.57
CA GLN A 257 12.49 -7.84 -23.20
C GLN A 257 13.47 -8.97 -22.82
N THR A 258 14.72 -8.92 -23.28
CA THR A 258 15.72 -9.92 -22.91
C THR A 258 16.22 -9.76 -21.46
N ILE A 259 16.04 -8.59 -20.85
CA ILE A 259 16.50 -8.33 -19.48
C ILE A 259 15.78 -9.27 -18.51
N ALA A 260 14.45 -9.23 -18.45
CA ALA A 260 13.66 -10.07 -17.56
C ALA A 260 13.76 -11.58 -17.90
N SER A 261 13.97 -11.93 -19.17
CA SER A 261 13.94 -13.32 -19.63
C SER A 261 15.31 -14.02 -19.70
N ARG A 262 16.44 -13.26 -19.77
CA ARG A 262 17.78 -13.80 -20.04
C ARG A 262 18.90 -13.23 -19.20
N GLN A 263 18.67 -12.12 -18.50
CA GLN A 263 19.76 -11.39 -17.86
C GLN A 263 19.63 -11.27 -16.34
N VAL A 264 18.48 -11.59 -15.74
CA VAL A 264 18.29 -11.66 -14.30
C VAL A 264 17.97 -13.09 -13.89
N ASP A 265 18.21 -13.42 -12.64
CA ASP A 265 17.88 -14.74 -12.08
C ASP A 265 16.37 -14.85 -11.83
N VAL A 266 15.65 -15.44 -12.80
CA VAL A 266 14.19 -15.63 -12.71
C VAL A 266 13.77 -16.61 -11.60
N SER A 267 14.70 -17.40 -11.05
CA SER A 267 14.42 -18.31 -9.95
C SER A 267 14.38 -17.59 -8.60
N LEU A 268 15.04 -16.43 -8.49
CA LEU A 268 15.08 -15.62 -7.28
C LEU A 268 13.75 -14.87 -7.09
N ALA A 269 13.32 -14.15 -8.11
CA ALA A 269 12.08 -13.37 -8.09
C ALA A 269 11.60 -13.03 -9.52
N PRO A 270 10.29 -12.88 -9.75
CA PRO A 270 9.78 -12.33 -11.00
C PRO A 270 10.12 -10.85 -11.15
N SER A 271 10.27 -10.42 -12.40
CA SER A 271 10.45 -9.01 -12.76
C SER A 271 9.72 -8.67 -14.04
N ILE A 272 9.34 -7.40 -14.19
CA ILE A 272 8.66 -6.89 -15.39
C ILE A 272 9.41 -5.64 -15.88
N VAL A 273 9.62 -5.58 -17.20
CA VAL A 273 10.08 -4.39 -17.91
C VAL A 273 9.11 -4.17 -19.07
N THR A 274 8.32 -3.09 -19.01
CA THR A 274 7.31 -2.80 -20.03
C THR A 274 7.56 -1.44 -20.64
N VAL A 275 7.60 -1.36 -21.98
CA VAL A 275 7.47 -0.10 -22.71
C VAL A 275 5.99 0.14 -22.93
N GLY A 276 5.45 1.17 -22.26
CA GLY A 276 4.02 1.51 -22.31
C GLY A 276 3.67 2.46 -23.44
N THR A 277 4.60 3.35 -23.81
CA THR A 277 4.42 4.29 -24.94
C THR A 277 5.67 4.36 -25.79
N ILE A 278 5.48 4.59 -27.09
CA ILE A 278 6.52 4.90 -28.05
C ILE A 278 5.98 5.97 -29.02
N ASN A 279 6.65 7.12 -29.09
CA ASN A 279 6.21 8.27 -29.86
C ASN A 279 7.35 8.81 -30.73
N GLY A 280 7.08 9.02 -32.04
CA GLY A 280 8.04 9.61 -32.93
C GLY A 280 7.51 9.71 -34.37
N GLY A 281 7.97 10.73 -35.09
CA GLY A 281 7.55 11.00 -36.46
C GLY A 281 6.20 11.72 -36.55
N VAL A 282 6.04 12.47 -37.66
CA VAL A 282 4.84 13.27 -37.94
C VAL A 282 4.26 12.98 -39.32
N ARG A 283 5.02 12.33 -40.20
CA ARG A 283 4.62 12.02 -41.57
C ARG A 283 5.34 10.78 -42.11
N ASN A 284 4.63 10.00 -42.91
CA ASN A 284 5.09 8.70 -43.43
C ASN A 284 6.34 8.72 -44.30
N ASN A 285 6.70 9.86 -44.89
CA ASN A 285 7.87 10.01 -45.78
C ASN A 285 9.01 10.86 -45.18
N ILE A 286 9.00 11.05 -43.85
CA ILE A 286 10.03 11.74 -43.07
C ILE A 286 10.54 10.81 -41.99
N ILE A 287 11.82 10.48 -42.01
CA ILE A 287 12.49 9.87 -40.83
C ILE A 287 12.66 10.98 -39.80
N PRO A 288 12.14 10.84 -38.57
CA PRO A 288 12.27 11.88 -37.55
C PRO A 288 13.68 11.97 -36.99
N ASP A 289 13.95 13.01 -36.22
CA ASP A 289 15.22 13.18 -35.50
C ASP A 289 15.19 12.52 -34.09
N THR A 290 13.99 12.27 -33.51
CA THR A 290 13.86 11.67 -32.21
C THR A 290 12.71 10.69 -32.12
N VAL A 291 12.84 9.70 -31.18
CA VAL A 291 11.78 8.83 -30.70
C VAL A 291 11.86 8.78 -29.19
N GLU A 292 10.71 8.99 -28.51
CA GLU A 292 10.57 8.90 -27.07
C GLU A 292 9.82 7.62 -26.69
N MET A 293 10.31 6.94 -25.64
CA MET A 293 9.65 5.79 -25.02
C MET A 293 9.49 6.01 -23.52
N LEU A 294 8.31 5.68 -22.97
CA LEU A 294 8.06 5.65 -21.55
C LEU A 294 7.72 4.22 -21.15
N GLY A 295 8.19 3.82 -19.95
CA GLY A 295 7.93 2.47 -19.47
C GLY A 295 7.96 2.35 -17.96
N THR A 296 7.67 1.13 -17.50
CA THR A 296 7.62 0.79 -16.09
C THR A 296 8.44 -0.47 -15.79
N ILE A 297 8.97 -0.52 -14.56
CA ILE A 297 9.74 -1.63 -14.03
C ILE A 297 9.04 -2.15 -12.77
N ARG A 298 9.00 -3.48 -12.61
CA ARG A 298 8.58 -4.13 -11.36
C ARG A 298 9.65 -5.14 -10.92
N SER A 299 9.97 -5.15 -9.64
CA SER A 299 10.89 -6.12 -9.05
C SER A 299 10.51 -6.46 -7.61
N LEU A 300 10.70 -7.69 -7.20
CA LEU A 300 10.50 -8.19 -5.84
C LEU A 300 11.82 -8.45 -5.09
N ASP A 301 12.94 -8.05 -5.68
CA ASP A 301 14.28 -8.14 -5.08
C ASP A 301 15.05 -6.84 -5.30
N VAL A 302 15.67 -6.31 -4.24
CA VAL A 302 16.35 -5.00 -4.27
C VAL A 302 17.58 -5.03 -5.17
N LYS A 303 18.38 -6.09 -5.11
CA LYS A 303 19.59 -6.23 -5.94
C LYS A 303 19.22 -6.38 -7.41
N MET A 304 18.21 -7.21 -7.71
CA MET A 304 17.68 -7.37 -9.05
C MET A 304 17.13 -6.04 -9.61
N ARG A 305 16.46 -5.22 -8.78
CA ARG A 305 15.99 -3.87 -9.16
C ARG A 305 17.14 -3.01 -9.69
N ASP A 306 18.25 -2.96 -8.95
CA ASP A 306 19.44 -2.19 -9.34
C ASP A 306 20.11 -2.74 -10.60
N GLU A 307 20.18 -4.06 -10.73
CA GLU A 307 20.69 -4.73 -11.93
C GLU A 307 19.83 -4.42 -13.16
N ILE A 308 18.51 -4.45 -13.04
CA ILE A 308 17.57 -4.12 -14.14
C ILE A 308 17.81 -2.67 -14.61
N HIS A 309 17.95 -1.71 -13.70
CA HIS A 309 18.23 -0.32 -14.04
C HIS A 309 19.51 -0.18 -14.87
N ALA A 310 20.60 -0.79 -14.41
CA ALA A 310 21.89 -0.76 -15.12
C ALA A 310 21.81 -1.43 -16.50
N ARG A 311 21.03 -2.52 -16.61
CA ARG A 311 20.85 -3.26 -17.86
C ARG A 311 19.99 -2.49 -18.87
N ILE A 312 18.91 -1.83 -18.41
CA ILE A 312 18.07 -0.97 -19.29
C ILE A 312 18.94 0.11 -19.92
N LYS A 313 19.71 0.85 -19.10
CA LYS A 313 20.59 1.91 -19.60
C LYS A 313 21.59 1.39 -20.62
N ARG A 314 22.36 0.36 -20.26
CA ARG A 314 23.35 -0.25 -21.14
C ARG A 314 22.72 -0.75 -22.44
N THR A 315 21.61 -1.50 -22.38
CA THR A 315 20.97 -2.09 -23.55
C THR A 315 20.52 -1.00 -24.53
N ALA A 316 19.89 0.08 -24.02
CA ALA A 316 19.42 1.17 -24.86
C ALA A 316 20.59 1.94 -25.52
N GLU A 317 21.62 2.29 -24.74
CA GLU A 317 22.80 3.02 -25.24
C GLU A 317 23.61 2.19 -26.24
N ASP A 318 23.79 0.88 -26.01
CA ASP A 318 24.57 0.01 -26.91
C ASP A 318 23.86 -0.25 -28.24
N ILE A 319 22.52 -0.47 -28.21
CA ILE A 319 21.73 -0.63 -29.44
C ILE A 319 21.69 0.68 -30.22
N ALA A 320 21.49 1.81 -29.56
CA ALA A 320 21.50 3.12 -30.22
C ALA A 320 22.84 3.35 -30.90
N ARG A 321 23.96 3.11 -30.23
CA ARG A 321 25.31 3.24 -30.80
C ARG A 321 25.54 2.31 -31.99
N ALA A 322 25.08 1.06 -31.92
CA ALA A 322 25.18 0.11 -33.04
C ALA A 322 24.40 0.57 -34.26
N GLY A 323 23.30 1.31 -34.10
CA GLY A 323 22.50 1.93 -35.15
C GLY A 323 22.99 3.31 -35.60
N GLY A 324 24.11 3.81 -35.06
CA GLY A 324 24.64 5.17 -35.39
C GLY A 324 23.85 6.29 -34.68
N ALA A 325 22.98 5.96 -33.72
CA ALA A 325 22.19 6.87 -32.91
C ALA A 325 22.79 7.05 -31.50
N THR A 326 22.16 7.91 -30.68
CA THR A 326 22.38 7.96 -29.22
C THR A 326 21.07 7.76 -28.48
N ALA A 327 21.15 7.38 -27.22
CA ALA A 327 19.97 7.26 -26.37
C ALA A 327 20.23 7.92 -25.01
N ASP A 328 19.30 8.79 -24.58
CA ASP A 328 19.27 9.32 -23.23
C ASP A 328 18.30 8.46 -22.41
N VAL A 329 18.78 7.91 -21.29
CA VAL A 329 17.99 7.05 -20.42
C VAL A 329 17.87 7.67 -19.04
N THR A 330 16.64 8.00 -18.65
CA THR A 330 16.30 8.47 -17.32
C THR A 330 15.46 7.38 -16.62
N ILE A 331 15.85 7.00 -15.40
CA ILE A 331 15.08 6.08 -14.55
C ILE A 331 14.72 6.82 -13.27
N THR A 332 13.42 6.89 -13.01
CA THR A 332 12.87 7.46 -11.76
C THR A 332 12.47 6.32 -10.85
N ARG A 333 13.08 6.28 -9.66
CA ARG A 333 12.69 5.32 -8.62
C ARG A 333 11.38 5.78 -8.01
N GLY A 334 10.43 4.87 -7.96
CA GLY A 334 9.18 5.00 -7.23
C GLY A 334 9.21 4.17 -5.94
N TYR A 335 8.08 3.54 -5.61
CA TYR A 335 7.92 2.84 -4.33
C TYR A 335 8.91 1.67 -4.18
N PRO A 336 9.47 1.51 -2.97
CA PRO A 336 10.23 0.31 -2.61
C PRO A 336 9.36 -0.96 -2.64
N ILE A 337 9.99 -2.11 -2.44
CA ILE A 337 9.30 -3.38 -2.21
C ILE A 337 8.53 -3.28 -0.90
N THR A 338 7.23 -3.60 -0.91
CA THR A 338 6.47 -3.83 0.33
C THR A 338 6.95 -5.14 0.93
N TYR A 339 7.80 -5.02 1.95
CA TYR A 339 8.55 -6.14 2.53
C TYR A 339 8.10 -6.39 3.97
N ASN A 340 7.35 -7.44 4.18
CA ASN A 340 6.94 -7.88 5.51
C ASN A 340 8.12 -8.51 6.25
N ASP A 341 8.54 -7.90 7.36
CA ASP A 341 9.61 -8.45 8.19
C ASP A 341 9.27 -9.88 8.62
N PRO A 342 10.10 -10.89 8.27
CA PRO A 342 9.77 -12.28 8.55
C PRO A 342 9.60 -12.58 10.03
N THR A 343 10.42 -11.96 10.89
CA THR A 343 10.39 -12.17 12.34
C THR A 343 9.14 -11.55 12.96
N LEU A 344 8.79 -10.32 12.55
CA LEU A 344 7.57 -9.65 12.98
C LEU A 344 6.33 -10.42 12.49
N THR A 345 6.36 -10.86 11.23
CA THR A 345 5.27 -11.65 10.63
C THR A 345 5.04 -12.95 11.38
N GLU A 346 6.11 -13.72 11.66
CA GLU A 346 6.02 -14.99 12.41
C GLU A 346 5.40 -14.80 13.80
N LYS A 347 5.75 -13.72 14.49
CA LYS A 347 5.17 -13.37 15.80
C LYS A 347 3.71 -12.93 15.72
N THR A 348 3.31 -12.24 14.66
CA THR A 348 1.97 -11.65 14.51
C THR A 348 0.93 -12.66 13.97
N VAL A 349 1.34 -13.61 13.15
CA VAL A 349 0.42 -14.59 12.52
C VAL A 349 -0.44 -15.37 13.51
N PRO A 350 0.05 -15.81 14.69
CA PRO A 350 -0.80 -16.44 15.69
C PRO A 350 -1.99 -15.56 16.11
N THR A 351 -1.77 -14.24 16.26
CA THR A 351 -2.84 -13.27 16.56
C THR A 351 -3.87 -13.22 15.43
N LEU A 352 -3.43 -13.08 14.18
CA LEU A 352 -4.33 -13.07 13.02
C LEU A 352 -5.16 -14.36 12.94
N ARG A 353 -4.54 -15.52 13.18
CA ARG A 353 -5.23 -16.82 13.22
C ARG A 353 -6.22 -16.96 14.35
N ARG A 354 -5.91 -16.40 15.51
CA ARG A 354 -6.83 -16.37 16.66
C ARG A 354 -8.07 -15.54 16.35
N VAL A 355 -7.90 -14.41 15.69
CA VAL A 355 -8.98 -13.45 15.39
C VAL A 355 -9.85 -13.90 14.22
N ALA A 356 -9.25 -14.32 13.11
CA ALA A 356 -9.98 -14.70 11.91
C ALA A 356 -10.38 -16.17 11.83
N GLY A 357 -9.81 -17.03 12.71
CA GLY A 357 -9.84 -18.48 12.59
C GLY A 357 -8.69 -19.00 11.71
N ALA A 358 -8.05 -20.08 12.15
CA ALA A 358 -6.81 -20.57 11.52
C ALA A 358 -6.96 -20.92 10.03
N SER A 359 -8.12 -21.44 9.62
CA SER A 359 -8.44 -21.77 8.21
C SER A 359 -8.63 -20.55 7.31
N ASN A 360 -8.88 -19.37 7.88
CA ASN A 360 -9.17 -18.14 7.17
C ASN A 360 -7.93 -17.24 7.02
N VAL A 361 -6.76 -17.71 7.46
CA VAL A 361 -5.49 -16.98 7.35
C VAL A 361 -4.52 -17.76 6.48
N SER A 362 -4.16 -17.22 5.32
CA SER A 362 -3.37 -17.91 4.30
C SER A 362 -2.12 -17.14 3.89
N VAL A 363 -1.07 -17.88 3.54
CA VAL A 363 0.11 -17.36 2.85
C VAL A 363 -0.18 -17.34 1.35
N VAL A 364 0.12 -16.21 0.69
CA VAL A 364 -0.18 -16.02 -0.73
C VAL A 364 1.07 -15.72 -1.55
N ASN A 365 0.95 -15.85 -2.87
CA ASN A 365 2.01 -15.40 -3.78
C ASN A 365 2.13 -13.87 -3.75
N PRO A 366 3.34 -13.32 -4.01
CA PRO A 366 3.51 -11.89 -4.10
C PRO A 366 2.74 -11.31 -5.28
N THR A 367 2.42 -10.02 -5.20
CA THR A 367 1.79 -9.30 -6.31
C THR A 367 2.77 -8.34 -6.96
N LEU A 368 2.50 -7.97 -8.23
CA LEU A 368 3.33 -7.01 -8.96
C LEU A 368 2.77 -5.58 -8.91
N GLY A 369 1.68 -5.36 -8.17
CA GLY A 369 1.27 -4.03 -7.71
C GLY A 369 2.32 -3.47 -6.74
N ALA A 370 2.28 -2.17 -6.53
CA ALA A 370 3.15 -1.47 -5.59
C ALA A 370 2.29 -0.82 -4.48
N GLU A 371 2.91 -0.52 -3.35
CA GLU A 371 2.26 0.05 -2.17
C GLU A 371 3.29 0.89 -1.40
N ASP A 372 2.96 2.13 -1.10
CA ASP A 372 3.89 3.07 -0.49
C ASP A 372 4.06 2.90 1.03
N PHE A 373 3.27 2.03 1.69
CA PHE A 373 3.55 1.53 3.04
C PHE A 373 4.99 1.03 3.16
N SER A 374 5.58 0.63 2.06
CA SER A 374 6.98 0.25 1.91
C SER A 374 7.96 1.30 2.44
N PHE A 375 7.66 2.60 2.39
CA PHE A 375 8.52 3.65 2.94
C PHE A 375 8.59 3.59 4.47
N TYR A 376 7.50 3.22 5.16
CA TYR A 376 7.55 2.95 6.60
C TYR A 376 8.39 1.71 6.89
N GLN A 377 8.26 0.66 6.06
CA GLN A 377 9.03 -0.59 6.20
C GLN A 377 10.53 -0.40 5.92
N GLN A 378 10.94 0.68 5.22
CA GLN A 378 12.34 1.06 5.11
C GLN A 378 12.92 1.64 6.41
N LYS A 379 12.09 2.03 7.37
CA LYS A 379 12.49 2.68 8.63
C LYS A 379 12.32 1.76 9.83
N VAL A 380 11.28 0.96 9.87
CA VAL A 380 10.95 0.06 10.98
C VAL A 380 10.46 -1.29 10.45
N PRO A 381 10.59 -2.39 11.21
CA PRO A 381 9.92 -3.65 10.86
C PRO A 381 8.44 -3.41 10.64
N GLY A 382 7.89 -3.94 9.55
CA GLY A 382 6.47 -3.77 9.22
C GLY A 382 5.80 -5.05 8.75
N LEU A 383 4.50 -5.14 8.96
CA LEU A 383 3.64 -6.16 8.39
C LEU A 383 2.43 -5.50 7.73
N PHE A 384 2.27 -5.78 6.45
CA PHE A 384 1.13 -5.39 5.64
C PHE A 384 0.39 -6.65 5.21
N PHE A 385 -0.95 -6.70 5.36
CA PHE A 385 -1.73 -7.88 5.03
C PHE A 385 -3.02 -7.53 4.29
N TRP A 386 -3.51 -8.48 3.52
CA TRP A 386 -4.76 -8.34 2.77
C TRP A 386 -5.94 -8.72 3.65
N LEU A 387 -6.99 -7.90 3.62
CA LEU A 387 -8.31 -8.21 4.17
C LEU A 387 -9.27 -8.51 3.01
N GLY A 388 -9.85 -9.70 2.99
CA GLY A 388 -10.81 -10.10 1.98
C GLY A 388 -12.12 -9.32 2.11
N THR A 389 -12.62 -8.82 0.98
CA THR A 389 -13.87 -8.04 0.92
C THR A 389 -14.81 -8.47 -0.22
N ARG A 390 -14.50 -9.55 -0.91
CA ARG A 390 -15.39 -10.15 -1.90
C ARG A 390 -16.56 -10.85 -1.20
N PRO A 391 -17.82 -10.63 -1.63
CA PRO A 391 -18.95 -11.39 -1.10
C PRO A 391 -18.70 -12.90 -1.14
N ALA A 392 -19.04 -13.61 -0.06
CA ALA A 392 -18.75 -15.04 0.07
C ALA A 392 -19.39 -15.92 -1.01
N ASN A 393 -20.50 -15.46 -1.58
CA ASN A 393 -21.24 -16.16 -2.63
C ASN A 393 -20.86 -15.75 -4.05
N GLN A 394 -19.88 -14.83 -4.23
CA GLN A 394 -19.41 -14.38 -5.53
C GLN A 394 -18.16 -15.19 -5.95
N ALA A 395 -18.13 -15.66 -7.20
CA ALA A 395 -16.95 -16.30 -7.77
C ALA A 395 -15.79 -15.29 -7.92
N ALA A 396 -14.55 -15.77 -7.83
CA ALA A 396 -13.37 -14.89 -7.89
C ALA A 396 -13.24 -14.19 -9.25
N GLU A 397 -13.63 -14.87 -10.31
CA GLU A 397 -13.58 -14.40 -11.70
C GLU A 397 -14.64 -13.33 -12.00
N GLU A 398 -15.70 -13.26 -11.20
CA GLU A 398 -16.80 -12.28 -11.32
C GLU A 398 -16.53 -11.00 -10.51
N ALA A 399 -15.60 -11.05 -9.58
CA ALA A 399 -15.30 -9.90 -8.72
C ALA A 399 -14.50 -8.85 -9.47
N ALA A 400 -15.03 -7.64 -9.53
CA ALA A 400 -14.28 -6.51 -10.06
C ALA A 400 -13.05 -6.24 -9.18
N SER A 401 -11.87 -6.10 -9.80
CA SER A 401 -10.63 -5.82 -9.09
C SER A 401 -10.62 -4.40 -8.52
N ASN A 402 -9.75 -4.16 -7.55
CA ASN A 402 -9.36 -2.79 -7.16
C ASN A 402 -9.02 -1.97 -8.42
N HIS A 403 -9.31 -0.68 -8.43
CA HIS A 403 -9.24 0.29 -9.53
C HIS A 403 -10.32 0.14 -10.62
N SER A 404 -11.21 -0.85 -10.51
CA SER A 404 -12.36 -0.96 -11.41
C SER A 404 -13.49 0.01 -11.01
N PRO A 405 -14.24 0.59 -11.97
CA PRO A 405 -15.44 1.38 -11.65
C PRO A 405 -16.57 0.55 -11.02
N LEU A 406 -16.44 -0.79 -11.04
CA LEU A 406 -17.33 -1.76 -10.41
C LEU A 406 -16.77 -2.37 -9.13
N PHE A 407 -15.64 -1.85 -8.61
CA PHE A 407 -15.05 -2.34 -7.38
C PHE A 407 -16.01 -2.20 -6.21
N PHE A 408 -16.20 -3.27 -5.46
CA PHE A 408 -17.13 -3.34 -4.34
C PHE A 408 -16.49 -3.95 -3.11
N VAL A 409 -16.77 -3.34 -1.96
CA VAL A 409 -16.37 -3.83 -0.63
C VAL A 409 -17.61 -4.36 0.09
N ASP A 410 -17.64 -5.66 0.37
CA ASP A 410 -18.63 -6.24 1.27
C ASP A 410 -18.28 -5.81 2.72
N GLU A 411 -19.15 -4.97 3.29
CA GLU A 411 -18.94 -4.32 4.58
C GLU A 411 -18.93 -5.31 5.75
N SER A 412 -19.43 -6.53 5.58
CA SER A 412 -19.35 -7.58 6.61
C SER A 412 -17.91 -7.99 6.95
N GLY A 413 -16.95 -7.65 6.09
CA GLY A 413 -15.51 -7.85 6.32
C GLY A 413 -14.86 -6.80 7.24
N LEU A 414 -15.48 -5.61 7.41
CA LEU A 414 -14.84 -4.48 8.10
C LEU A 414 -14.58 -4.76 9.58
N LEU A 415 -15.51 -5.44 10.27
CA LEU A 415 -15.35 -5.82 11.66
C LEU A 415 -14.11 -6.69 11.89
N LEU A 416 -13.80 -7.62 10.96
CA LEU A 416 -12.57 -8.41 11.03
C LEU A 416 -11.34 -7.52 10.96
N GLY A 417 -11.34 -6.49 10.11
CA GLY A 417 -10.24 -5.52 10.02
C GLY A 417 -10.01 -4.77 11.34
N VAL A 418 -11.09 -4.30 11.99
CA VAL A 418 -11.03 -3.63 13.31
C VAL A 418 -10.45 -4.58 14.36
N LYS A 419 -10.97 -5.81 14.44
CA LYS A 419 -10.46 -6.82 15.38
C LYS A 419 -9.00 -7.14 15.12
N ALA A 420 -8.63 -7.43 13.88
CA ALA A 420 -7.28 -7.82 13.52
C ALA A 420 -6.24 -6.76 13.92
N LEU A 421 -6.42 -5.50 13.52
CA LEU A 421 -5.48 -4.44 13.87
C LEU A 421 -5.48 -4.13 15.38
N SER A 422 -6.64 -4.19 16.06
CA SER A 422 -6.70 -3.97 17.51
C SER A 422 -5.92 -5.03 18.29
N HIS A 423 -6.13 -6.31 17.97
CA HIS A 423 -5.41 -7.40 18.61
C HIS A 423 -3.92 -7.40 18.27
N VAL A 424 -3.56 -7.13 16.99
CA VAL A 424 -2.15 -7.02 16.57
C VAL A 424 -1.43 -5.92 17.35
N ALA A 425 -2.05 -4.75 17.50
CA ALA A 425 -1.47 -3.65 18.28
C ALA A 425 -1.28 -4.04 19.74
N VAL A 426 -2.31 -4.62 20.37
CA VAL A 426 -2.28 -5.01 21.79
C VAL A 426 -1.26 -6.13 22.04
N ASP A 427 -1.21 -7.15 21.19
CA ASP A 427 -0.27 -8.26 21.32
C ASP A 427 1.18 -7.79 21.12
N TYR A 428 1.43 -6.93 20.12
CA TYR A 428 2.75 -6.35 19.89
C TYR A 428 3.23 -5.53 21.11
N LEU A 429 2.36 -4.67 21.65
CA LEU A 429 2.68 -3.86 22.83
C LEU A 429 2.96 -4.73 24.06
N ASN A 430 2.26 -5.86 24.23
CA ASN A 430 2.48 -6.82 25.29
C ASN A 430 3.69 -7.76 25.05
N GLY A 431 4.37 -7.66 23.89
CA GLY A 431 5.55 -8.46 23.57
C GLY A 431 5.26 -9.88 23.10
N ARG A 432 4.05 -10.11 22.64
CA ARG A 432 3.57 -11.38 22.06
C ARG A 432 3.77 -11.44 20.56
#